data_55e5229aaa77793d204963c28d640b2b
#
_entry.id   55e5229aaa77793d204963c28d640b2b
#
_cell.length_a   1.000
_cell.length_b   1.000
_cell.length_c   1.000
_cell.angle_alpha   90.00
_cell.angle_beta   90.00
_cell.angle_gamma   90.00
#
_symmetry.space_group_name_H-M   'P 1'
#
loop_
_entity.id
_entity.type
_entity.pdbx_description
1 polymer ?
#
loop_
_entity_poly.entity_id
_entity_poly.type
_entity_poly.pdbx_seq_one_letter_code
_entity_poly.pdbx_strand_id
1 'polypeptide(L)'
;MLLIIDHLPFSASAAVLSKRFDVELTRGYVIDKTNRNPESDDETELVFTRGNDLLQDHPITQGRNAAERINRIITFSGTSLKGPPGSVAFLKLADTAMDVVPPERKQTSPEEAPPDHKQVSAAGRAQGIAMQFGKGRVVVLGEAAALTAQVARRGFKFGMNVSGTDNRQLALNIMHWLSGLLK
;
A
#
# COMPACT_ATOMS: atom_id res chain seq x y z
N MET A 1 7.15 -8.81 12.18
CA MET A 1 7.98 -7.81 11.44
C MET A 1 7.06 -6.93 10.62
N LEU A 2 7.30 -5.61 10.57
CA LEU A 2 6.69 -4.69 9.62
C LEU A 2 7.72 -4.34 8.55
N LEU A 3 7.39 -4.59 7.26
CA LEU A 3 8.16 -4.18 6.10
C LEU A 3 7.36 -3.13 5.34
N ILE A 4 7.88 -1.92 5.27
CA ILE A 4 7.28 -0.83 4.52
C ILE A 4 8.10 -0.64 3.25
N ILE A 5 7.41 -0.71 2.12
CA ILE A 5 7.94 -0.53 0.78
C ILE A 5 7.26 0.71 0.21
N ASP A 6 7.86 1.32 -0.77
CA ASP A 6 7.27 2.45 -1.48
C ASP A 6 7.55 2.27 -2.99
N HIS A 7 6.99 3.13 -3.82
CA HIS A 7 7.27 3.12 -5.27
C HIS A 7 8.76 3.40 -5.57
N LEU A 8 9.19 3.20 -6.81
CA LEU A 8 10.56 3.55 -7.23
C LEU A 8 10.84 5.05 -7.02
N PRO A 9 12.08 5.39 -6.60
CA PRO A 9 13.27 4.51 -6.49
C PRO A 9 13.37 3.73 -5.17
N PHE A 10 12.49 3.96 -4.21
CA PHE A 10 12.58 3.45 -2.84
C PHE A 10 12.36 1.93 -2.73
N SER A 11 11.50 1.35 -3.58
CA SER A 11 11.21 -0.08 -3.58
C SER A 11 12.41 -0.97 -3.91
N ALA A 12 13.41 -0.46 -4.61
CA ALA A 12 14.55 -1.24 -5.07
C ALA A 12 15.35 -1.86 -3.91
N SER A 13 15.52 -1.13 -2.81
CA SER A 13 16.24 -1.62 -1.61
C SER A 13 15.47 -2.70 -0.85
N ALA A 14 14.13 -2.65 -0.87
CA ALA A 14 13.28 -3.60 -0.18
C ALA A 14 13.03 -4.89 -0.98
N ALA A 15 13.31 -4.89 -2.29
CA ALA A 15 13.01 -6.01 -3.19
C ALA A 15 13.73 -7.32 -2.81
N VAL A 16 14.94 -7.24 -2.26
CA VAL A 16 15.70 -8.43 -1.81
C VAL A 16 15.05 -9.03 -0.57
N LEU A 17 14.62 -8.18 0.37
CA LEU A 17 14.00 -8.62 1.61
C LEU A 17 12.60 -9.18 1.37
N SER A 18 11.79 -8.55 0.51
CA SER A 18 10.44 -9.01 0.19
C SER A 18 10.44 -10.40 -0.45
N LYS A 19 11.44 -10.73 -1.29
CA LYS A 19 11.62 -12.07 -1.86
C LYS A 19 11.83 -13.15 -0.79
N ARG A 20 12.40 -12.81 0.37
CA ARG A 20 12.57 -13.78 1.48
C ARG A 20 11.23 -14.21 2.10
N PHE A 21 10.19 -13.44 1.86
CA PHE A 21 8.82 -13.70 2.30
C PHE A 21 7.91 -14.10 1.13
N ASP A 22 8.48 -14.42 -0.03
CA ASP A 22 7.76 -14.75 -1.27
C ASP A 22 6.75 -13.65 -1.67
N VAL A 23 7.09 -12.38 -1.38
CA VAL A 23 6.29 -11.23 -1.78
C VAL A 23 6.82 -10.65 -3.08
N GLU A 24 5.97 -10.65 -4.10
CA GLU A 24 6.25 -10.03 -5.39
C GLU A 24 5.87 -8.53 -5.35
N LEU A 25 6.77 -7.68 -5.84
CA LEU A 25 6.57 -6.24 -5.98
C LEU A 25 6.47 -5.86 -7.45
N THR A 26 5.69 -4.82 -7.76
CA THR A 26 5.88 -4.10 -9.01
C THR A 26 6.95 -3.02 -8.85
N ARG A 27 7.50 -2.56 -9.97
CA ARG A 27 8.52 -1.49 -9.99
C ARG A 27 7.91 -0.10 -10.11
N GLY A 28 6.57 -0.03 -10.18
CA GLY A 28 5.83 1.19 -10.43
C GLY A 28 5.10 1.73 -9.21
N TYR A 29 4.11 2.51 -9.50
CA TYR A 29 3.11 2.98 -8.54
C TYR A 29 1.72 2.68 -9.07
N VAL A 30 0.75 2.58 -8.16
CA VAL A 30 -0.64 2.23 -8.49
C VAL A 30 -1.46 3.49 -8.70
N ILE A 31 -2.29 3.47 -9.75
CA ILE A 31 -3.37 4.43 -9.97
C ILE A 31 -4.71 3.69 -10.02
N ASP A 32 -5.78 4.33 -9.57
CA ASP A 32 -7.16 3.85 -9.76
C ASP A 32 -8.14 5.02 -9.84
N LYS A 33 -8.62 5.32 -11.05
CA LYS A 33 -9.57 6.42 -11.30
C LYS A 33 -10.92 6.22 -10.60
N THR A 34 -11.31 4.97 -10.36
CA THR A 34 -12.60 4.61 -9.75
C THR A 34 -12.57 4.74 -8.23
N ASN A 35 -11.46 4.30 -7.61
CA ASN A 35 -11.33 4.23 -6.16
C ASN A 35 -10.35 5.29 -5.60
N ARG A 36 -10.10 6.36 -6.33
CA ARG A 36 -9.28 7.48 -5.87
C ARG A 36 -10.02 8.32 -4.82
N ASN A 37 -9.27 9.09 -4.07
CA ASN A 37 -9.83 10.09 -3.16
C ASN A 37 -10.66 11.13 -3.94
N PRO A 38 -11.98 11.26 -3.67
CA PRO A 38 -12.83 12.20 -4.40
C PRO A 38 -12.51 13.68 -4.11
N GLU A 39 -11.77 13.94 -3.03
CA GLU A 39 -11.32 15.29 -2.65
C GLU A 39 -9.99 15.69 -3.31
N SER A 40 -9.40 14.78 -4.11
CA SER A 40 -8.13 14.97 -4.80
C SER A 40 -8.26 14.59 -6.28
N ASP A 41 -7.53 15.32 -7.14
CA ASP A 41 -7.40 14.96 -8.55
C ASP A 41 -6.27 13.93 -8.80
N ASP A 42 -5.56 13.54 -7.75
CA ASP A 42 -4.45 12.59 -7.83
C ASP A 42 -4.97 11.15 -7.87
N GLU A 43 -4.81 10.47 -9.00
CA GLU A 43 -5.21 9.08 -9.22
C GLU A 43 -4.41 8.08 -8.37
N THR A 44 -3.34 8.51 -7.70
CA THR A 44 -2.51 7.69 -6.81
C THR A 44 -3.00 7.69 -5.38
N GLU A 45 -3.91 8.61 -5.01
CA GLU A 45 -4.54 8.64 -3.69
C GLU A 45 -5.69 7.64 -3.63
N LEU A 46 -5.41 6.40 -3.26
CA LEU A 46 -6.40 5.32 -3.24
C LEU A 46 -7.16 5.28 -1.92
N VAL A 47 -8.48 5.06 -2.01
CA VAL A 47 -9.39 4.92 -0.87
C VAL A 47 -9.78 3.47 -0.68
N PHE A 48 -9.52 2.94 0.50
CA PHE A 48 -9.91 1.58 0.91
C PHE A 48 -11.00 1.68 1.98
N THR A 49 -12.16 1.12 1.66
CA THR A 49 -13.31 1.00 2.56
C THR A 49 -13.93 -0.38 2.44
N ARG A 50 -14.81 -0.73 3.39
CA ARG A 50 -15.62 -1.95 3.26
C ARG A 50 -16.67 -1.80 2.16
N GLY A 51 -17.15 -0.58 1.93
CA GLY A 51 -18.17 -0.28 0.92
C GLY A 51 -17.72 -0.49 -0.52
N ASN A 52 -16.41 -0.32 -0.81
CA ASN A 52 -15.84 -0.63 -2.13
C ASN A 52 -15.13 -2.01 -2.19
N ASP A 53 -15.28 -2.82 -1.14
CA ASP A 53 -14.67 -4.17 -1.02
C ASP A 53 -13.13 -4.20 -1.15
N LEU A 54 -12.45 -3.09 -0.86
CA LEU A 54 -10.99 -3.02 -0.89
C LEU A 54 -10.34 -3.12 0.50
N LEU A 55 -11.11 -2.82 1.56
CA LEU A 55 -10.70 -3.02 2.95
C LEU A 55 -11.24 -4.35 3.45
N GLN A 56 -10.39 -5.38 3.45
CA GLN A 56 -10.77 -6.74 3.79
C GLN A 56 -10.72 -7.03 5.29
N ASP A 57 -11.51 -8.01 5.74
CA ASP A 57 -11.53 -8.42 7.14
C ASP A 57 -10.23 -9.14 7.52
N HIS A 58 -9.59 -8.61 8.54
CA HIS A 58 -8.41 -9.14 9.20
C HIS A 58 -8.36 -8.59 10.63
N PRO A 59 -7.74 -9.21 11.62
CA PRO A 59 -7.61 -8.62 12.97
C PRO A 59 -7.08 -7.18 12.96
N ILE A 60 -6.15 -6.85 12.03
CA ILE A 60 -5.64 -5.48 11.86
C ILE A 60 -6.77 -4.49 11.50
N THR A 61 -7.70 -4.87 10.62
CA THR A 61 -8.79 -3.99 10.18
C THR A 61 -10.01 -4.05 11.09
N GLN A 62 -10.16 -5.11 11.87
CA GLN A 62 -11.25 -5.27 12.83
C GLN A 62 -10.96 -4.60 14.18
N GLY A 63 -9.67 -4.55 14.60
CA GLY A 63 -9.30 -4.07 15.92
C GLY A 63 -9.79 -4.98 17.05
N ARG A 64 -9.61 -4.55 18.31
CA ARG A 64 -10.11 -5.26 19.50
C ARG A 64 -11.56 -4.94 19.85
N ASN A 65 -12.03 -3.81 19.35
CA ASN A 65 -13.37 -3.27 19.63
C ASN A 65 -13.78 -2.27 18.54
N ALA A 66 -14.99 -1.75 18.62
CA ALA A 66 -15.55 -0.84 17.62
C ALA A 66 -14.74 0.48 17.46
N ALA A 67 -14.07 0.96 18.51
CA ALA A 67 -13.27 2.18 18.44
C ALA A 67 -11.93 1.99 17.71
N GLU A 68 -11.48 0.75 17.58
CA GLU A 68 -10.26 0.39 16.86
C GLU A 68 -10.52 -0.14 15.45
N ARG A 69 -11.81 -0.29 15.09
CA ARG A 69 -12.19 -0.78 13.77
C ARG A 69 -11.81 0.23 12.69
N ILE A 70 -11.14 -0.26 11.64
CA ILE A 70 -10.79 0.53 10.47
C ILE A 70 -11.97 0.58 9.51
N ASN A 71 -12.35 1.78 9.08
CA ASN A 71 -13.44 2.01 8.13
C ASN A 71 -12.96 2.66 6.84
N ARG A 72 -11.94 3.53 6.92
CA ARG A 72 -11.42 4.24 5.75
C ARG A 72 -9.91 4.46 5.85
N ILE A 73 -9.19 4.00 4.85
CA ILE A 73 -7.75 4.25 4.68
C ILE A 73 -7.54 5.01 3.37
N ILE A 74 -6.59 5.93 3.37
CA ILE A 74 -6.05 6.55 2.15
C ILE A 74 -4.55 6.24 2.07
N THR A 75 -4.12 5.80 0.87
CA THR A 75 -2.71 5.62 0.51
C THR A 75 -2.29 6.64 -0.54
N PHE A 76 -0.98 6.80 -0.77
CA PHE A 76 -0.41 7.89 -1.59
C PHE A 76 0.75 7.36 -2.43
N SER A 77 0.51 7.12 -3.71
CA SER A 77 1.54 6.68 -4.69
C SER A 77 2.29 5.38 -4.33
N GLY A 78 1.60 4.43 -3.72
CA GLY A 78 2.21 3.16 -3.34
C GLY A 78 2.43 2.18 -4.50
N THR A 79 3.29 1.20 -4.30
CA THR A 79 3.46 0.05 -5.22
C THR A 79 2.47 -1.07 -4.93
N SER A 80 2.23 -1.94 -5.89
CA SER A 80 1.40 -3.12 -5.69
C SER A 80 2.22 -4.34 -5.24
N LEU A 81 1.60 -5.14 -4.38
CA LEU A 81 2.15 -6.35 -3.77
C LEU A 81 1.34 -7.57 -4.18
N LYS A 82 2.02 -8.72 -4.35
CA LYS A 82 1.36 -10.03 -4.37
C LYS A 82 2.02 -10.91 -3.33
N GLY A 83 1.25 -11.33 -2.34
CA GLY A 83 1.73 -12.19 -1.26
C GLY A 83 1.72 -13.67 -1.62
N PRO A 84 2.42 -14.52 -0.85
CA PRO A 84 2.38 -15.96 -1.00
C PRO A 84 1.00 -16.54 -0.65
N PRO A 85 0.72 -17.80 -1.02
CA PRO A 85 -0.48 -18.51 -0.57
C PRO A 85 -0.62 -18.46 0.95
N GLY A 86 -1.83 -18.18 1.44
CA GLY A 86 -2.13 -18.03 2.87
C GLY A 86 -1.87 -16.64 3.45
N SER A 87 -1.33 -15.70 2.67
CA SER A 87 -1.34 -14.28 3.05
C SER A 87 -2.73 -13.66 2.88
N VAL A 88 -3.04 -12.65 3.70
CA VAL A 88 -4.29 -11.88 3.62
C VAL A 88 -4.00 -10.50 3.07
N ALA A 89 -4.61 -10.16 1.95
CA ALA A 89 -4.59 -8.82 1.36
C ALA A 89 -5.62 -7.94 2.07
N PHE A 90 -5.25 -7.30 3.18
CA PHE A 90 -6.20 -6.47 3.94
C PHE A 90 -6.42 -5.07 3.32
N LEU A 91 -5.50 -4.59 2.46
CA LEU A 91 -5.71 -3.47 1.53
C LEU A 91 -5.62 -4.02 0.11
N LYS A 92 -6.72 -4.60 -0.39
CA LYS A 92 -6.83 -5.22 -1.72
C LYS A 92 -6.97 -4.15 -2.79
N LEU A 93 -6.35 -4.34 -3.93
CA LEU A 93 -6.56 -3.49 -5.11
C LEU A 93 -7.77 -3.96 -5.93
N ALA A 94 -8.49 -3.01 -6.50
CA ALA A 94 -9.63 -3.27 -7.38
C ALA A 94 -9.18 -3.78 -8.75
N ASP A 95 -10.11 -4.35 -9.51
CA ASP A 95 -9.84 -4.79 -10.88
C ASP A 95 -9.60 -3.60 -11.85
N THR A 96 -10.00 -2.39 -11.43
CA THR A 96 -9.74 -1.13 -12.15
C THR A 96 -8.34 -0.55 -11.90
N ALA A 97 -7.64 -1.05 -10.88
CA ALA A 97 -6.31 -0.56 -10.51
C ALA A 97 -5.25 -0.94 -11.55
N MET A 98 -4.36 0.00 -11.84
CA MET A 98 -3.27 -0.16 -12.79
C MET A 98 -1.94 0.18 -12.13
N ASP A 99 -0.92 -0.63 -12.38
CA ASP A 99 0.48 -0.30 -12.09
C ASP A 99 1.05 0.54 -13.23
N VAL A 100 1.55 1.72 -12.93
CA VAL A 100 2.31 2.57 -13.85
C VAL A 100 3.79 2.24 -13.66
N VAL A 101 4.33 1.44 -14.57
CA VAL A 101 5.69 0.89 -14.47
C VAL A 101 6.63 1.75 -15.31
N PRO A 102 7.66 2.36 -14.70
CA PRO A 102 8.67 3.09 -15.45
C PRO A 102 9.45 2.15 -16.34
N PRO A 103 9.93 2.63 -17.48
CA PRO A 103 10.76 1.86 -18.39
C PRO A 103 12.04 1.37 -17.69
N GLU A 104 12.56 0.23 -18.10
CA GLU A 104 13.92 -0.17 -17.70
C GLU A 104 14.90 0.84 -18.29
N ARG A 105 15.66 1.53 -17.42
CA ARG A 105 16.72 2.41 -17.88
C ARG A 105 17.81 1.58 -18.59
N LYS A 106 17.72 1.50 -19.92
CA LYS A 106 18.91 1.38 -20.74
C LYS A 106 19.57 2.76 -20.69
N GLN A 107 20.89 2.81 -20.56
CA GLN A 107 21.63 4.07 -20.75
C GLN A 107 21.34 4.54 -22.20
N THR A 108 20.37 5.41 -22.33
CA THR A 108 20.07 6.11 -23.57
C THR A 108 20.91 7.37 -23.62
N SER A 109 21.32 7.77 -24.79
CA SER A 109 22.01 9.04 -24.99
C SER A 109 21.15 10.20 -24.48
N PRO A 110 21.73 11.35 -24.08
CA PRO A 110 20.98 12.50 -23.56
C PRO A 110 19.93 13.08 -24.53
N GLU A 111 19.95 12.66 -25.80
CA GLU A 111 19.11 13.17 -26.88
C GLU A 111 17.83 12.35 -27.11
N GLU A 112 17.68 11.18 -26.50
CA GLU A 112 16.47 10.37 -26.65
C GLU A 112 15.41 10.77 -25.62
N ALA A 113 14.16 10.97 -26.09
CA ALA A 113 13.02 11.18 -25.21
C ALA A 113 12.88 10.00 -24.23
N PRO A 114 12.57 10.25 -22.95
CA PRO A 114 12.35 9.15 -22.01
C PRO A 114 11.20 8.27 -22.54
N PRO A 115 11.39 6.95 -22.56
CA PRO A 115 10.35 6.04 -23.02
C PRO A 115 9.11 6.12 -22.13
N ASP A 116 7.93 5.93 -22.73
CA ASP A 116 6.64 6.00 -22.03
C ASP A 116 6.52 4.97 -20.91
N HIS A 117 5.86 5.37 -19.83
CA HIS A 117 5.49 4.47 -18.74
C HIS A 117 4.47 3.45 -19.25
N LYS A 118 4.70 2.17 -18.93
CA LYS A 118 3.76 1.10 -19.25
C LYS A 118 2.72 0.97 -18.15
N GLN A 119 1.43 0.94 -18.52
CA GLN A 119 0.36 0.57 -17.60
C GLN A 119 0.08 -0.93 -17.69
N VAL A 120 0.04 -1.62 -16.56
CA VAL A 120 -0.32 -3.03 -16.44
C VAL A 120 -1.37 -3.21 -15.35
N SER A 121 -2.27 -4.19 -15.51
CA SER A 121 -3.30 -4.44 -14.51
C SER A 121 -2.69 -4.80 -13.15
N ALA A 122 -3.19 -4.17 -12.08
CA ALA A 122 -2.91 -4.51 -10.70
C ALA A 122 -4.03 -5.35 -10.05
N ALA A 123 -4.97 -5.88 -10.84
CA ALA A 123 -6.03 -6.75 -10.37
C ALA A 123 -5.48 -7.97 -9.61
N GLY A 124 -6.12 -8.32 -8.49
CA GLY A 124 -5.69 -9.42 -7.62
C GLY A 124 -4.42 -9.15 -6.79
N ARG A 125 -3.91 -7.92 -6.80
CA ARG A 125 -2.80 -7.46 -5.98
C ARG A 125 -3.29 -6.63 -4.78
N ALA A 126 -2.38 -6.11 -3.97
CA ALA A 126 -2.69 -5.38 -2.75
C ALA A 126 -1.69 -4.24 -2.51
N GLN A 127 -2.02 -3.30 -1.62
CA GLN A 127 -1.06 -2.38 -1.01
C GLN A 127 -0.77 -2.70 0.46
N GLY A 128 -1.51 -3.64 1.06
CA GLY A 128 -1.25 -4.14 2.41
C GLY A 128 -1.55 -5.62 2.51
N ILE A 129 -0.56 -6.41 2.94
CA ILE A 129 -0.70 -7.85 3.18
C ILE A 129 -0.22 -8.22 4.59
N ALA A 130 -0.85 -9.22 5.17
CA ALA A 130 -0.46 -9.80 6.44
C ALA A 130 -0.32 -11.32 6.32
N MET A 131 0.65 -11.93 6.99
CA MET A 131 0.89 -13.36 6.94
C MET A 131 1.56 -13.88 8.21
N GLN A 132 1.38 -15.17 8.45
CA GLN A 132 2.22 -15.92 9.37
C GLN A 132 3.52 -16.33 8.66
N PHE A 133 4.65 -16.21 9.33
CA PHE A 133 5.93 -16.65 8.82
C PHE A 133 6.71 -17.38 9.91
N GLY A 134 6.82 -18.69 9.80
CA GLY A 134 7.31 -19.55 10.88
C GLY A 134 6.46 -19.37 12.14
N LYS A 135 7.09 -19.02 13.26
CA LYS A 135 6.41 -18.73 14.52
C LYS A 135 6.02 -17.24 14.68
N GLY A 136 6.33 -16.41 13.70
CA GLY A 136 6.14 -14.98 13.77
C GLY A 136 5.08 -14.47 12.78
N ARG A 137 4.87 -13.17 12.82
CA ARG A 137 3.91 -12.45 11.97
C ARG A 137 4.64 -11.40 11.14
N VAL A 138 4.22 -11.25 9.90
CA VAL A 138 4.78 -10.28 8.95
C VAL A 138 3.66 -9.46 8.35
N VAL A 139 3.83 -8.15 8.34
CA VAL A 139 3.01 -7.21 7.58
C VAL A 139 3.91 -6.56 6.53
N VAL A 140 3.43 -6.51 5.30
CA VAL A 140 4.10 -5.78 4.22
C VAL A 140 3.15 -4.73 3.68
N LEU A 141 3.62 -3.48 3.64
CA LEU A 141 2.92 -2.36 3.04
C LEU A 141 3.66 -1.89 1.80
N GLY A 142 2.94 -1.69 0.72
CA GLY A 142 3.46 -1.16 -0.54
C GLY A 142 3.52 0.37 -0.58
N GLU A 143 3.25 1.03 0.55
CA GLU A 143 3.13 2.47 0.64
C GLU A 143 3.58 2.95 2.02
N ALA A 144 4.39 4.00 2.05
CA ALA A 144 4.99 4.52 3.28
C ALA A 144 4.23 5.72 3.86
N ALA A 145 3.71 6.59 3.01
CA ALA A 145 3.13 7.86 3.44
C ALA A 145 1.86 7.69 4.29
N ALA A 146 1.09 6.59 4.08
CA ALA A 146 -0.09 6.28 4.89
C ALA A 146 0.20 6.18 6.40
N LEU A 147 1.41 5.74 6.76
CA LEU A 147 1.87 5.62 8.16
C LEU A 147 2.69 6.81 8.65
N THR A 148 2.82 7.87 7.85
CA THR A 148 3.52 9.10 8.25
C THR A 148 2.55 10.15 8.76
N ALA A 149 3.09 11.23 9.35
CA ALA A 149 2.34 12.42 9.74
C ALA A 149 2.94 13.65 9.03
N GLN A 150 3.08 13.56 7.71
CA GLN A 150 3.74 14.59 6.91
C GLN A 150 2.80 15.78 6.63
N VAL A 151 3.40 16.94 6.55
CA VAL A 151 2.79 18.15 6.00
C VAL A 151 3.72 18.67 4.91
N ALA A 152 3.28 18.62 3.67
CA ALA A 152 4.03 19.11 2.52
C ALA A 152 3.83 20.61 2.32
N ARG A 153 4.45 21.16 1.26
CA ARG A 153 4.30 22.56 0.89
C ARG A 153 2.82 22.92 0.73
N ARG A 154 2.44 24.15 1.09
CA ARG A 154 1.07 24.69 1.08
C ARG A 154 0.11 23.99 2.06
N GLY A 155 0.63 23.26 3.06
CA GLY A 155 -0.19 22.63 4.09
C GLY A 155 -0.85 21.32 3.66
N PHE A 156 -0.45 20.73 2.52
CA PHE A 156 -0.96 19.42 2.09
C PHE A 156 -0.57 18.34 3.09
N LYS A 157 -1.54 17.56 3.55
CA LYS A 157 -1.37 16.56 4.61
C LYS A 157 -1.36 15.15 4.03
N PHE A 158 -0.48 14.30 4.58
CA PHE A 158 -0.39 12.88 4.25
C PHE A 158 -0.60 12.00 5.47
N GLY A 159 -1.04 10.77 5.20
CA GLY A 159 -1.09 9.68 6.15
C GLY A 159 -1.94 9.98 7.37
N MET A 160 -1.34 9.89 8.56
CA MET A 160 -2.04 10.07 9.83
C MET A 160 -2.55 11.49 10.10
N ASN A 161 -2.14 12.49 9.31
CA ASN A 161 -2.60 13.87 9.41
C ASN A 161 -3.86 14.15 8.57
N VAL A 162 -4.28 13.21 7.72
CA VAL A 162 -5.48 13.35 6.88
C VAL A 162 -6.72 13.13 7.74
N SER A 163 -7.57 14.15 7.83
CA SER A 163 -8.83 14.07 8.58
C SER A 163 -9.81 13.08 7.94
N GLY A 164 -10.66 12.44 8.75
CA GLY A 164 -11.67 11.49 8.25
C GLY A 164 -11.09 10.18 7.75
N THR A 165 -9.84 9.84 8.13
CA THR A 165 -9.22 8.54 7.86
C THR A 165 -8.82 7.84 9.16
N ASP A 166 -8.70 6.51 9.09
CA ASP A 166 -8.24 5.67 10.19
C ASP A 166 -6.75 5.27 10.04
N ASN A 167 -5.96 6.03 9.26
CA ASN A 167 -4.55 5.72 9.01
C ASN A 167 -3.73 5.61 10.30
N ARG A 168 -3.99 6.49 11.28
CA ARG A 168 -3.36 6.43 12.60
C ARG A 168 -3.73 5.14 13.36
N GLN A 169 -5.01 4.76 13.31
CA GLN A 169 -5.48 3.53 13.96
C GLN A 169 -4.93 2.29 13.25
N LEU A 170 -4.78 2.33 11.93
CA LEU A 170 -4.14 1.26 11.16
C LEU A 170 -2.72 1.00 11.65
N ALA A 171 -1.92 2.05 11.85
CA ALA A 171 -0.55 1.93 12.39
C ALA A 171 -0.55 1.23 13.75
N LEU A 172 -1.44 1.64 14.66
CA LEU A 172 -1.58 1.03 15.99
C LEU A 172 -2.00 -0.45 15.90
N ASN A 173 -3.01 -0.76 15.09
CA ASN A 173 -3.50 -2.13 14.94
C ASN A 173 -2.46 -3.06 14.32
N ILE A 174 -1.65 -2.59 13.38
CA ILE A 174 -0.51 -3.35 12.84
C ILE A 174 0.45 -3.72 13.97
N MET A 175 0.82 -2.76 14.82
CA MET A 175 1.71 -3.02 15.94
C MET A 175 1.09 -3.96 16.98
N HIS A 176 -0.20 -3.82 17.28
CA HIS A 176 -0.94 -4.72 18.15
C HIS A 176 -0.98 -6.15 17.61
N TRP A 177 -1.20 -6.31 16.30
CA TRP A 177 -1.21 -7.64 15.70
C TRP A 177 0.19 -8.27 15.69
N LEU A 178 1.22 -7.51 15.34
CA LEU A 178 2.60 -8.00 15.33
C LEU A 178 3.11 -8.39 16.72
N SER A 179 2.66 -7.71 17.76
CA SER A 179 3.01 -8.01 19.17
C SER A 179 2.17 -9.13 19.78
N GLY A 180 1.11 -9.60 19.09
CA GLY A 180 0.21 -10.65 19.59
C GLY A 180 -0.95 -10.14 20.45
N LEU A 181 -1.13 -8.83 20.60
CA LEU A 181 -2.29 -8.23 21.28
C LEU A 181 -3.59 -8.39 20.50
N LEU A 182 -3.51 -8.40 19.16
CA LEU A 182 -4.58 -8.81 18.26
C LEU A 182 -4.33 -10.27 17.82
N LYS A 183 -5.37 -11.11 17.85
CA LYS A 183 -5.29 -12.54 17.50
C LYS A 183 -5.89 -12.79 16.14
#